data_7ca30f083c762ebbe11af15e64294b0b
#
_entry.id   7ca30f083c762ebbe11af15e64294b0b
#
_cell.length_a   1.000
_cell.length_b   1.000
_cell.length_c   1.000
_cell.angle_alpha   90.00
_cell.angle_beta   90.00
_cell.angle_gamma   90.00
#
_symmetry.space_group_name_H-M   'P 1'
#
loop_
_entity.id
_entity.type
_entity.pdbx_description
1 polymer ?
#
loop_
_entity_poly.entity_id
_entity_poly.type
_entity_poly.pdbx_seq_one_letter_code
_entity_poly.pdbx_strand_id
1 'polypeptide(L)'
;MDFDDTWHPATHPSGAVLPALLALSDMLLSKPSGLDFLLAFNVGIEVQGRLMRFSNQAQNIPKRFHPPSVVGTLGSAAACARLPCLEHTQCSHALVHAMPLTACMERCR
;
A
#
# COMPACT_ATOMS: atom_id res chain seq x y z
N MET A 1 21.21 -5.25 0.35
CA MET A 1 20.78 -6.35 1.23
C MET A 1 19.30 -6.14 1.53
N ASP A 2 18.47 -7.11 1.22
CA ASP A 2 17.02 -7.02 1.38
C ASP A 2 16.65 -7.65 2.72
N PHE A 3 16.08 -6.84 3.62
CA PHE A 3 15.64 -7.28 4.94
C PHE A 3 14.12 -7.30 5.07
N ASP A 4 13.41 -6.95 3.98
CA ASP A 4 11.97 -7.00 3.97
C ASP A 4 11.52 -8.44 3.76
N ASP A 5 10.70 -8.93 4.69
CA ASP A 5 10.26 -10.31 4.66
C ASP A 5 9.28 -10.55 3.50
N THR A 6 9.47 -11.66 2.83
CA THR A 6 8.64 -12.03 1.70
C THR A 6 7.33 -12.61 2.21
N TRP A 7 6.23 -11.94 1.96
CA TRP A 7 4.91 -12.50 2.20
C TRP A 7 4.48 -13.37 1.01
N HIS A 8 4.22 -14.64 1.29
CA HIS A 8 3.83 -15.58 0.25
C HIS A 8 2.47 -15.20 -0.37
N PRO A 9 2.28 -15.22 -1.71
CA PRO A 9 3.17 -15.84 -2.68
C PRO A 9 4.24 -14.95 -3.32
N ALA A 10 4.26 -13.66 -3.18
CA ALA A 10 5.38 -12.84 -3.66
C ALA A 10 5.13 -11.33 -3.48
N THR A 11 5.18 -10.82 -2.26
CA THR A 11 5.13 -9.37 -2.02
C THR A 11 6.10 -9.00 -0.90
N HIS A 12 6.54 -7.74 -0.93
CA HIS A 12 7.34 -7.11 0.12
C HIS A 12 6.49 -5.98 0.72
N PRO A 13 5.60 -6.30 1.68
CA PRO A 13 4.55 -5.38 2.09
C PRO A 13 5.06 -4.12 2.78
N SER A 14 6.11 -4.21 3.57
CA SER A 14 6.66 -3.07 4.30
C SER A 14 7.38 -2.10 3.38
N GLY A 15 8.04 -2.60 2.34
CA GLY A 15 8.80 -1.79 1.38
C GLY A 15 7.96 -0.75 0.63
N ALA A 16 6.67 -1.00 0.44
CA ALA A 16 5.76 -0.05 -0.18
C ALA A 16 5.13 0.90 0.84
N VAL A 17 4.71 0.39 2.00
CA VAL A 17 3.91 1.15 2.98
C VAL A 17 4.76 2.08 3.82
N LEU A 18 5.90 1.61 4.30
CA LEU A 18 6.73 2.37 5.25
C LEU A 18 7.25 3.69 4.66
N PRO A 19 7.84 3.73 3.45
CA PRO A 19 8.29 4.99 2.87
C PRO A 19 7.17 6.01 2.67
N ALA A 20 5.98 5.54 2.25
CA ALA A 20 4.83 6.40 2.06
C ALA A 20 4.36 7.05 3.38
N LEU A 21 4.30 6.26 4.46
CA LEU A 21 3.93 6.76 5.78
C LEU A 21 4.97 7.73 6.34
N LEU A 22 6.26 7.47 6.16
CA LEU A 22 7.32 8.37 6.61
C LEU A 22 7.22 9.72 5.88
N ALA A 23 7.09 9.69 4.55
CA ALA A 23 6.95 10.90 3.74
C ALA A 23 5.71 11.70 4.14
N LEU A 24 4.55 11.03 4.31
CA LEU A 24 3.33 11.70 4.75
C LEU A 24 3.47 12.29 6.16
N SER A 25 4.09 11.55 7.09
CA SER A 25 4.31 12.03 8.46
C SER A 25 5.15 13.31 8.49
N ASP A 26 6.11 13.43 7.57
CA ASP A 26 6.93 14.65 7.47
C ASP A 26 6.13 15.83 6.92
N MET A 27 5.14 15.59 6.08
CA MET A 27 4.29 16.63 5.50
C MET A 27 3.19 17.12 6.44
N LEU A 28 2.76 16.30 7.41
CA LEU A 28 1.70 16.66 8.32
C LEU A 28 2.15 17.75 9.32
N LEU A 29 1.35 18.80 9.47
CA LEU A 29 1.58 19.87 10.44
C LEU A 29 1.54 19.35 11.88
N SER A 30 0.60 18.46 12.18
CA SER A 30 0.53 17.73 13.45
C SER A 30 1.14 16.35 13.25
N LYS A 31 2.23 16.08 13.94
CA LYS A 31 2.91 14.79 13.83
C LYS A 31 2.04 13.69 14.45
N PRO A 32 1.88 12.56 13.76
CA PRO A 32 1.12 11.44 14.31
C PRO A 32 1.82 10.84 15.52
N SER A 33 1.03 10.25 16.44
CA SER A 33 1.61 9.44 17.50
C SER A 33 2.23 8.15 16.93
N GLY A 34 3.17 7.57 17.67
CA GLY A 34 3.74 6.27 17.28
C GLY A 34 2.69 5.17 17.15
N LEU A 35 1.63 5.22 17.98
CA LEU A 35 0.52 4.27 17.89
C LEU A 35 -0.29 4.46 16.60
N ASP A 36 -0.63 5.70 16.23
CA ASP A 36 -1.35 5.98 14.98
C ASP A 36 -0.54 5.56 13.77
N PHE A 37 0.77 5.80 13.80
CA PHE A 37 1.67 5.35 12.75
C PHE A 37 1.68 3.83 12.60
N LEU A 38 1.81 3.09 13.70
CA LEU A 38 1.79 1.62 13.69
C LEU A 38 0.44 1.07 13.26
N LEU A 39 -0.66 1.69 13.67
CA LEU A 39 -2.00 1.31 13.21
C LEU A 39 -2.16 1.52 11.71
N ALA A 40 -1.72 2.66 11.19
CA ALA A 40 -1.75 2.94 9.76
C ALA A 40 -0.87 1.96 8.96
N PHE A 41 0.32 1.65 9.47
CA PHE A 41 1.21 0.64 8.90
C PHE A 41 0.51 -0.73 8.80
N ASN A 42 -0.08 -1.20 9.90
CA ASN A 42 -0.77 -2.49 9.92
C ASN A 42 -1.97 -2.52 8.96
N VAL A 43 -2.72 -1.41 8.81
CA VAL A 43 -3.80 -1.30 7.82
C VAL A 43 -3.27 -1.50 6.40
N GLY A 44 -2.16 -0.86 6.06
CA GLY A 44 -1.52 -1.01 4.75
C GLY A 44 -1.07 -2.44 4.46
N ILE A 45 -0.49 -3.11 5.45
CA ILE A 45 -0.09 -4.52 5.35
C ILE A 45 -1.30 -5.42 5.17
N GLU A 46 -2.34 -5.24 5.99
CA GLU A 46 -3.56 -6.05 5.93
C GLU A 46 -4.30 -5.91 4.59
N VAL A 47 -4.39 -4.69 4.05
CA VAL A 47 -5.00 -4.45 2.74
C VAL A 47 -4.25 -5.23 1.65
N GLN A 48 -2.93 -5.20 1.64
CA GLN A 48 -2.14 -5.98 0.69
C GLN A 48 -2.42 -7.48 0.82
N GLY A 49 -2.43 -7.99 2.05
CA GLY A 49 -2.68 -9.41 2.32
C GLY A 49 -4.06 -9.86 1.87
N ARG A 50 -5.09 -9.04 2.11
CA ARG A 50 -6.46 -9.32 1.64
C ARG A 50 -6.54 -9.29 0.13
N LEU A 51 -5.99 -8.30 -0.53
CA LEU A 51 -5.96 -8.21 -1.99
C LEU A 51 -5.28 -9.43 -2.61
N MET A 52 -4.18 -9.89 -2.02
CA MET A 52 -3.48 -11.10 -2.49
C MET A 52 -4.32 -12.37 -2.31
N ARG A 53 -5.09 -12.47 -1.22
CA ARG A 53 -5.99 -13.61 -0.99
C ARG A 53 -7.21 -13.60 -1.91
N PHE A 54 -7.84 -12.44 -2.09
CA PHE A 54 -9.06 -12.33 -2.91
C PHE A 54 -8.79 -12.41 -4.41
N SER A 55 -7.61 -12.00 -4.85
CA SER A 55 -7.23 -12.24 -6.24
C SER A 55 -7.06 -13.73 -6.55
N ASN A 56 -7.39 -14.58 -5.60
CA ASN A 56 -7.38 -16.04 -5.58
C ASN A 56 -6.12 -16.60 -6.19
N GLN A 57 -5.18 -15.73 -6.43
CA GLN A 57 -4.05 -16.06 -7.23
C GLN A 57 -3.25 -14.80 -7.49
N ALA A 58 -2.20 -14.60 -6.78
CA ALA A 58 -1.07 -13.94 -7.37
C ALA A 58 -0.76 -14.52 -8.79
N GLN A 59 -1.35 -15.65 -9.13
CA GLN A 59 -1.33 -16.29 -10.43
C GLN A 59 -2.16 -15.58 -11.50
N ASN A 60 -3.17 -14.77 -11.12
CA ASN A 60 -3.98 -13.99 -12.07
C ASN A 60 -3.48 -12.58 -12.30
N ILE A 61 -2.50 -12.13 -11.54
CA ILE A 61 -1.77 -10.92 -11.92
C ILE A 61 -0.98 -11.30 -13.18
N PRO A 62 -1.28 -10.69 -14.34
CA PRO A 62 -0.56 -11.02 -15.56
C PRO A 62 0.95 -10.95 -15.32
N LYS A 63 1.72 -11.90 -15.85
CA LYS A 63 3.18 -12.01 -15.61
C LYS A 63 3.97 -10.75 -15.94
N ARG A 64 3.38 -9.81 -16.68
CA ARG A 64 3.92 -8.50 -17.01
C ARG A 64 3.88 -7.50 -15.84
N PHE A 65 3.04 -7.74 -14.82
CA PHE A 65 2.97 -6.89 -13.65
C PHE A 65 3.84 -7.45 -12.52
N HIS A 66 4.50 -6.54 -11.83
CA HIS A 66 5.19 -6.88 -10.59
C HIS A 66 4.18 -6.84 -9.43
N PRO A 67 3.88 -7.98 -8.79
CA PRO A 67 2.84 -8.03 -7.75
C PRO A 67 2.96 -6.97 -6.65
N PRO A 68 4.15 -6.69 -6.08
CA PRO A 68 4.33 -5.63 -5.11
C PRO A 68 3.92 -4.24 -5.61
N SER A 69 4.10 -3.95 -6.91
CA SER A 69 3.71 -2.66 -7.49
C SER A 69 2.19 -2.50 -7.57
N VAL A 70 1.46 -3.59 -7.76
CA VAL A 70 0.00 -3.57 -7.83
C VAL A 70 -0.61 -3.44 -6.44
N VAL A 71 -0.33 -4.39 -5.56
CA VAL A 71 -0.95 -4.43 -4.23
C VAL A 71 -0.32 -3.43 -3.26
N GLY A 72 0.98 -3.14 -3.43
CA GLY A 72 1.71 -2.19 -2.60
C GLY A 72 1.20 -0.77 -2.75
N THR A 73 0.84 -0.35 -3.97
CA THR A 73 0.24 0.98 -4.21
C THR A 73 -1.07 1.15 -3.46
N LEU A 74 -1.94 0.13 -3.48
CA LEU A 74 -3.21 0.16 -2.76
C LEU A 74 -3.01 0.09 -1.24
N GLY A 75 -2.08 -0.73 -0.78
CA GLY A 75 -1.70 -0.78 0.64
C GLY A 75 -1.16 0.55 1.16
N SER A 76 -0.29 1.19 0.39
CA SER A 76 0.24 2.51 0.74
C SER A 76 -0.86 3.58 0.79
N ALA A 77 -1.77 3.58 -0.18
CA ALA A 77 -2.91 4.50 -0.19
C ALA A 77 -3.81 4.31 1.03
N ALA A 78 -4.11 3.05 1.39
CA ALA A 78 -4.90 2.73 2.58
C ALA A 78 -4.22 3.19 3.88
N ALA A 79 -2.93 2.94 4.02
CA ALA A 79 -2.14 3.40 5.17
C ALA A 79 -2.11 4.92 5.27
N CYS A 80 -1.87 5.61 4.14
CA CYS A 80 -1.86 7.06 4.08
C CYS A 80 -3.23 7.69 4.35
N ALA A 81 -4.31 7.03 3.97
CA ALA A 81 -5.66 7.47 4.30
C ALA A 81 -5.99 7.28 5.80
N ARG A 82 -5.46 6.22 6.42
CA ARG A 82 -5.67 5.93 7.85
C ARG A 82 -4.92 6.88 8.76
N LEU A 83 -3.71 7.31 8.39
CA LEU A 83 -2.83 8.09 9.25
C LEU A 83 -3.45 9.44 9.69
N PRO A 84 -4.02 10.27 8.80
CA PRO A 84 -4.74 11.48 9.16
C PRO A 84 -6.21 11.24 9.52
N CYS A 85 -6.63 9.99 9.72
CA CYS A 85 -8.01 9.62 10.04
C CYS A 85 -9.05 10.16 9.03
N LEU A 86 -8.79 9.98 7.74
CA LEU A 86 -9.72 10.39 6.69
C LEU A 86 -11.08 9.71 6.84
N GLU A 87 -12.14 10.42 6.44
CA GLU A 87 -13.48 9.86 6.39
C GLU A 87 -13.62 8.77 5.30
N HIS A 88 -14.65 7.95 5.40
CA HIS A 88 -14.88 6.82 4.49
C HIS A 88 -14.87 7.22 3.00
N THR A 89 -15.53 8.31 2.66
CA THR A 89 -15.56 8.82 1.27
C THR A 89 -14.18 9.24 0.77
N GLN A 90 -13.41 9.90 1.61
CA GLN A 90 -12.04 10.32 1.29
C GLN A 90 -11.10 9.13 1.15
N CYS A 91 -11.24 8.11 2.01
CA CYS A 91 -10.50 6.86 1.89
C CYS A 91 -10.81 6.14 0.57
N SER A 92 -12.08 6.09 0.20
CA SER A 92 -12.51 5.49 -1.08
C SER A 92 -11.90 6.23 -2.27
N HIS A 93 -11.91 7.56 -2.26
CA HIS A 93 -11.29 8.38 -3.30
C HIS A 93 -9.77 8.14 -3.37
N ALA A 94 -9.09 8.09 -2.23
CA ALA A 94 -7.64 7.82 -2.19
C ALA A 94 -7.30 6.48 -2.84
N LEU A 95 -8.07 5.43 -2.57
CA LEU A 95 -7.89 4.12 -3.19
C LEU A 95 -8.17 4.14 -4.70
N VAL A 96 -9.25 4.80 -5.12
CA VAL A 96 -9.58 4.93 -6.55
C VAL A 96 -8.48 5.68 -7.30
N HIS A 97 -7.93 6.75 -6.74
CA HIS A 97 -6.83 7.50 -7.35
C HIS A 97 -5.50 6.74 -7.37
N ALA A 98 -5.31 5.79 -6.47
CA ALA A 98 -4.12 4.93 -6.46
C ALA A 98 -4.15 3.87 -7.58
N MET A 99 -5.32 3.45 -8.05
CA MET A 99 -5.46 2.39 -9.06
C MET A 99 -4.80 2.73 -10.41
N PRO A 100 -4.93 3.94 -11.00
CA PRO A 100 -4.27 4.27 -12.26
C PRO A 100 -2.75 4.23 -12.19
N LEU A 101 -2.17 4.46 -11.01
CA LEU A 101 -0.71 4.41 -10.82
C LEU A 101 -0.16 3.02 -11.06
N THR A 102 -0.93 1.98 -10.74
CA THR A 102 -0.55 0.59 -11.01
C THR A 102 -0.47 0.31 -12.51
N ALA A 103 -1.36 0.92 -13.30
CA ALA A 103 -1.39 0.77 -14.75
C ALA A 103 -0.33 1.64 -15.48
N CYS A 104 0.04 2.78 -14.90
CA CYS A 104 1.04 3.68 -15.49
C CYS A 104 2.44 3.04 -15.52
N MET A 105 2.78 2.23 -14.52
CA MET A 105 4.08 1.54 -14.47
C MET A 105 4.26 0.52 -15.59
N GLU A 106 3.19 0.12 -16.27
CA GLU A 106 3.23 -0.79 -17.41
C GLU A 106 3.73 -0.11 -18.70
N ARG A 107 3.52 1.21 -18.84
CA ARG A 107 3.87 1.96 -20.07
C ARG A 107 5.33 2.42 -20.12
N CYS A 108 6.06 2.30 -19.03
CA CYS A 108 7.46 2.74 -18.93
C CYS A 108 8.49 1.63 -19.17
N ARG A 109 8.06 0.51 -19.73
CA ARG A 109 8.91 -0.58 -20.25
C ARG A 109 8.70 -0.68 -21.77
#